data_a01574e39f0f1aae325723a4d40b9b3a
#
_entry.id   a01574e39f0f1aae325723a4d40b9b3a
#
_cell.length_a   1.000
_cell.length_b   1.000
_cell.length_c   1.000
_cell.angle_alpha   90.00
_cell.angle_beta   90.00
_cell.angle_gamma   90.00
#
_symmetry.space_group_name_H-M   'P 1'
#
loop_
_entity.id
_entity.type
_entity.pdbx_description
1 polymer ?
#
loop_
_entity_poly.entity_id
_entity_poly.type
_entity_poly.pdbx_seq_one_letter_code
_entity_poly.pdbx_strand_id
1 'polypeptide(L)'
;MHADVCQQKRGASVEATTTRSVARARMGSGLAVTVLLLPFGGYGLARAGIVPEGTPIVLGLLSAIVSFVLLTALCEEKAPFRHSSSHLTAHTLTGERSVDLNRITTVRLLTTFSYGGAYRTLVVRDAHGVRLGITTERSLRKLRRAIEKVDANAARGVPRPRVSRAARAHLGLAPGRGLVVHTVLAFLLLTVSGSLYVVAVLRLGGQ
;
A
#
# COMPACT_ATOMS: atom_id res chain seq x y z
N MET A 1 14.60 38.12 12.38
CA MET A 1 14.95 37.10 13.39
C MET A 1 13.76 36.26 13.90
N HIS A 2 12.50 36.74 13.87
CA HIS A 2 11.32 35.95 14.32
C HIS A 2 10.75 34.99 13.27
N ALA A 3 10.99 35.20 11.97
CA ALA A 3 10.45 34.36 10.90
C ALA A 3 11.12 32.98 10.82
N ASP A 4 12.43 32.91 11.10
CA ASP A 4 13.21 31.66 11.00
C ASP A 4 12.85 30.64 12.09
N VAL A 5 12.54 31.10 13.31
CA VAL A 5 12.15 30.23 14.44
C VAL A 5 10.79 29.56 14.18
N CYS A 6 9.88 30.25 13.49
CA CYS A 6 8.55 29.71 13.17
C CYS A 6 8.63 28.65 12.08
N GLN A 7 9.55 28.80 11.13
CA GLN A 7 9.77 27.84 10.04
C GLN A 7 10.47 26.57 10.55
N GLN A 8 11.42 26.72 11.46
CA GLN A 8 12.13 25.60 12.09
C GLN A 8 11.22 24.75 13.00
N LYS A 9 10.30 25.36 13.76
CA LYS A 9 9.29 24.64 14.55
C LYS A 9 8.29 23.87 13.67
N ARG A 10 7.89 24.41 12.52
CA ARG A 10 7.02 23.70 11.57
C ARG A 10 7.72 22.49 10.93
N GLY A 11 8.99 22.61 10.59
CA GLY A 11 9.79 21.50 10.05
C GLY A 11 9.89 20.33 11.02
N ALA A 12 10.25 20.61 12.27
CA ALA A 12 10.39 19.59 13.32
C ALA A 12 9.07 18.86 13.65
N SER A 13 7.94 19.58 13.66
CA SER A 13 6.63 18.96 13.94
C SER A 13 6.14 18.06 12.80
N VAL A 14 6.41 18.43 11.55
CA VAL A 14 6.07 17.62 10.37
C VAL A 14 6.92 16.35 10.34
N GLU A 15 8.20 16.45 10.66
CA GLU A 15 9.14 15.31 10.66
C GLU A 15 8.81 14.28 11.76
N ALA A 16 8.44 14.75 12.97
CA ALA A 16 8.01 13.90 14.08
C ALA A 16 6.67 13.17 13.77
N THR A 17 5.74 13.84 13.10
CA THR A 17 4.46 13.23 12.70
C THR A 17 4.67 12.17 11.61
N THR A 18 5.61 12.42 10.70
CA THR A 18 5.95 11.51 9.59
C THR A 18 6.58 10.20 10.10
N THR A 19 7.52 10.29 11.05
CA THR A 19 8.17 9.10 11.63
C THR A 19 7.19 8.22 12.39
N ARG A 20 6.27 8.80 13.16
CA ARG A 20 5.22 8.06 13.86
C ARG A 20 4.26 7.34 12.92
N SER A 21 3.90 7.96 11.79
CA SER A 21 3.00 7.34 10.82
C SER A 21 3.64 6.16 10.08
N VAL A 22 4.93 6.25 9.77
CA VAL A 22 5.70 5.16 9.16
C VAL A 22 5.86 3.98 10.12
N ALA A 23 6.13 4.25 11.41
CA ALA A 23 6.22 3.20 12.42
C ALA A 23 4.88 2.45 12.58
N ARG A 24 3.76 3.18 12.70
CA ARG A 24 2.41 2.56 12.77
C ARG A 24 2.08 1.72 11.53
N ALA A 25 2.47 2.18 10.34
CA ALA A 25 2.26 1.40 9.12
C ALA A 25 3.06 0.10 9.08
N ARG A 26 4.30 0.12 9.60
CA ARG A 26 5.11 -1.10 9.75
C ARG A 26 4.52 -2.05 10.77
N MET A 27 4.02 -1.53 11.90
CA MET A 27 3.31 -2.35 12.88
C MET A 27 2.05 -2.99 12.31
N GLY A 28 1.24 -2.22 11.56
CA GLY A 28 0.04 -2.74 10.91
C GLY A 28 0.34 -3.84 9.87
N SER A 29 1.40 -3.67 9.07
CA SER A 29 1.82 -4.74 8.13
C SER A 29 2.37 -5.95 8.86
N GLY A 30 3.11 -5.76 9.95
CA GLY A 30 3.57 -6.85 10.81
C GLY A 30 2.40 -7.64 11.39
N LEU A 31 1.39 -6.93 11.92
CA LEU A 31 0.17 -7.55 12.43
C LEU A 31 -0.55 -8.39 11.36
N ALA A 32 -0.71 -7.87 10.14
CA ALA A 32 -1.34 -8.60 9.05
C ALA A 32 -0.59 -9.90 8.70
N VAL A 33 0.75 -9.86 8.70
CA VAL A 33 1.58 -11.06 8.48
C VAL A 33 1.44 -12.05 9.64
N THR A 34 1.43 -11.56 10.89
CA THR A 34 1.23 -12.41 12.07
C THR A 34 -0.13 -13.10 12.02
N VAL A 35 -1.19 -12.38 11.67
CA VAL A 35 -2.54 -12.95 11.50
C VAL A 35 -2.54 -14.03 10.41
N LEU A 36 -1.82 -13.82 9.29
CA LEU A 36 -1.72 -14.81 8.21
C LEU A 36 -0.99 -16.10 8.64
N LEU A 37 -0.14 -16.01 9.65
CA LEU A 37 0.61 -17.17 10.19
C LEU A 37 -0.13 -17.92 11.30
N LEU A 38 -1.27 -17.42 11.79
CA LEU A 38 -2.08 -18.06 12.85
C LEU A 38 -2.43 -19.52 12.59
N PRO A 39 -2.78 -19.97 11.36
CA PRO A 39 -3.12 -21.38 11.13
C PRO A 39 -1.94 -22.34 11.40
N PHE A 40 -0.70 -21.90 11.20
CA PHE A 40 0.48 -22.71 11.53
C PHE A 40 0.67 -22.88 13.02
N GLY A 41 0.37 -21.83 13.82
CA GLY A 41 0.29 -21.93 15.30
C GLY A 41 -0.86 -22.84 15.75
N GLY A 42 -2.03 -22.71 15.14
CA GLY A 42 -3.19 -23.57 15.37
C GLY A 42 -2.89 -25.04 15.10
N TYR A 43 -2.13 -25.33 14.03
CA TYR A 43 -1.66 -26.68 13.74
C TYR A 43 -0.78 -27.27 14.87
N GLY A 44 0.17 -26.49 15.38
CA GLY A 44 0.99 -26.91 16.52
C GLY A 44 0.16 -27.25 17.76
N LEU A 45 -0.86 -26.44 18.05
CA LEU A 45 -1.78 -26.68 19.17
C LEU A 45 -2.70 -27.89 18.94
N ALA A 46 -3.14 -28.14 17.71
CA ALA A 46 -3.93 -29.32 17.36
C ALA A 46 -3.09 -30.61 17.52
N ARG A 47 -1.83 -30.58 17.07
CA ARG A 47 -0.89 -31.69 17.29
C ARG A 47 -0.60 -31.98 18.76
N ALA A 48 -0.65 -30.96 19.60
CA ALA A 48 -0.51 -31.11 21.05
C ALA A 48 -1.81 -31.58 21.75
N GLY A 49 -2.91 -31.80 20.97
CA GLY A 49 -4.21 -32.21 21.53
C GLY A 49 -4.94 -31.11 22.31
N ILE A 50 -4.49 -29.86 22.22
CA ILE A 50 -5.07 -28.73 22.97
C ILE A 50 -6.34 -28.20 22.29
N VAL A 51 -6.41 -28.29 20.96
CA VAL A 51 -7.55 -27.81 20.16
C VAL A 51 -7.97 -28.87 19.14
N PRO A 52 -9.23 -28.85 18.65
CA PRO A 52 -9.73 -29.76 17.64
C PRO A 52 -8.91 -29.72 16.34
N GLU A 53 -8.79 -30.85 15.64
CA GLU A 53 -8.01 -30.99 14.39
C GLU A 53 -8.46 -30.06 13.26
N GLY A 54 -9.74 -29.70 13.20
CA GLY A 54 -10.26 -28.72 12.23
C GLY A 54 -9.88 -27.24 12.47
N THR A 55 -9.32 -26.92 13.64
CA THR A 55 -8.98 -25.54 14.02
C THR A 55 -8.05 -24.83 13.03
N PRO A 56 -6.98 -25.46 12.48
CA PRO A 56 -6.09 -24.82 11.52
C PRO A 56 -6.81 -24.34 10.24
N ILE A 57 -7.82 -25.11 9.78
CA ILE A 57 -8.59 -24.75 8.58
C ILE A 57 -9.42 -23.49 8.82
N VAL A 58 -10.16 -23.47 9.94
CA VAL A 58 -11.00 -22.31 10.28
C VAL A 58 -10.14 -21.08 10.51
N LEU A 59 -9.06 -21.19 11.26
CA LEU A 59 -8.09 -20.10 11.48
C LEU A 59 -7.47 -19.64 10.14
N GLY A 60 -7.17 -20.56 9.23
CA GLY A 60 -6.61 -20.26 7.92
C GLY A 60 -7.53 -19.40 7.06
N LEU A 61 -8.79 -19.77 6.97
CA LEU A 61 -9.77 -19.02 6.20
C LEU A 61 -10.04 -17.64 6.81
N LEU A 62 -10.24 -17.57 8.13
CA LEU A 62 -10.48 -16.31 8.82
C LEU A 62 -9.25 -15.38 8.73
N SER A 63 -8.04 -15.91 8.94
CA SER A 63 -6.82 -15.11 8.89
C SER A 63 -6.51 -14.60 7.48
N ALA A 64 -6.81 -15.36 6.44
CA ALA A 64 -6.67 -14.91 5.05
C ALA A 64 -7.59 -13.71 4.76
N ILE A 65 -8.86 -13.79 5.16
CA ILE A 65 -9.84 -12.69 4.98
C ILE A 65 -9.40 -11.45 5.77
N VAL A 66 -9.08 -11.61 7.06
CA VAL A 66 -8.68 -10.49 7.92
C VAL A 66 -7.39 -9.84 7.42
N SER A 67 -6.38 -10.63 7.02
CA SER A 67 -5.12 -10.11 6.48
C SER A 67 -5.33 -9.36 5.18
N PHE A 68 -6.17 -9.87 4.29
CA PHE A 68 -6.50 -9.20 3.04
C PHE A 68 -7.17 -7.84 3.27
N VAL A 69 -8.17 -7.79 4.17
CA VAL A 69 -8.87 -6.55 4.54
C VAL A 69 -7.90 -5.57 5.21
N LEU A 70 -7.05 -6.02 6.13
CA LEU A 70 -6.07 -5.17 6.80
C LEU A 70 -5.05 -4.60 5.81
N LEU A 71 -4.50 -5.42 4.92
CA LEU A 71 -3.50 -4.96 3.96
C LEU A 71 -4.06 -3.94 2.96
N THR A 72 -5.28 -4.13 2.51
CA THR A 72 -5.95 -3.16 1.62
C THR A 72 -6.28 -1.87 2.37
N ALA A 73 -6.88 -1.96 3.54
CA ALA A 73 -7.30 -0.81 4.33
C ALA A 73 -6.13 0.03 4.88
N LEU A 74 -4.96 -0.58 5.17
CA LEU A 74 -3.77 0.13 5.66
C LEU A 74 -3.15 1.07 4.61
N CYS A 75 -3.36 0.79 3.32
CA CYS A 75 -2.79 1.57 2.24
C CYS A 75 -3.80 2.55 1.63
N GLU A 76 -5.09 2.35 1.88
CA GLU A 76 -6.14 3.11 1.23
C GLU A 76 -6.34 4.49 1.84
N GLU A 77 -6.51 5.45 0.95
CA GLU A 77 -6.84 6.82 1.27
C GLU A 77 -8.28 6.94 1.78
N LYS A 78 -8.46 7.35 3.03
CA LYS A 78 -9.75 7.79 3.56
C LYS A 78 -9.84 9.32 3.48
N ALA A 79 -10.80 9.84 2.72
CA ALA A 79 -11.02 11.28 2.52
C ALA A 79 -11.14 12.07 3.86
N PRO A 80 -10.93 13.41 3.89
CA PRO A 80 -10.64 14.33 2.81
C PRO A 80 -9.21 14.91 2.85
N PHE A 81 -8.73 15.31 1.67
CA PHE A 81 -7.41 15.88 1.48
C PHE A 81 -7.29 17.33 1.90
N ARG A 82 -6.24 17.67 2.62
CA ARG A 82 -5.68 19.03 2.61
C ARG A 82 -4.68 19.12 1.45
N HIS A 83 -4.94 20.07 0.57
CA HIS A 83 -4.16 20.26 -0.64
C HIS A 83 -3.18 21.42 -0.45
N SER A 84 -1.90 21.13 -0.34
CA SER A 84 -0.83 22.10 -0.63
C SER A 84 -0.35 21.92 -2.07
N SER A 85 0.30 22.91 -2.64
CA SER A 85 0.86 22.86 -3.99
C SER A 85 1.95 21.79 -4.15
N SER A 86 2.69 21.49 -3.08
CA SER A 86 3.83 20.58 -3.06
C SER A 86 3.59 19.29 -2.27
N HIS A 87 2.57 19.24 -1.42
CA HIS A 87 2.31 18.08 -0.56
C HIS A 87 0.92 17.51 -0.82
N LEU A 88 0.84 16.20 -0.78
CA LEU A 88 -0.42 15.46 -0.81
C LEU A 88 -0.63 14.84 0.57
N THR A 89 -1.58 15.38 1.32
CA THR A 89 -1.87 14.91 2.68
C THR A 89 -3.20 14.15 2.68
N ALA A 90 -3.20 12.94 3.23
CA ALA A 90 -4.39 12.12 3.36
C ALA A 90 -4.50 11.48 4.73
N HIS A 91 -5.73 11.31 5.20
CA HIS A 91 -6.01 10.46 6.34
C HIS A 91 -6.03 8.99 5.89
N THR A 92 -5.24 8.17 6.57
CA THR A 92 -5.24 6.71 6.41
C THR A 92 -5.69 6.08 7.73
N LEU A 93 -5.93 4.78 7.76
CA LEU A 93 -6.24 4.05 9.01
C LEU A 93 -5.15 4.23 10.08
N THR A 94 -3.91 4.46 9.67
CA THR A 94 -2.77 4.63 10.58
C THR A 94 -2.48 6.07 10.94
N GLY A 95 -3.35 7.02 10.54
CA GLY A 95 -3.23 8.45 10.81
C GLY A 95 -2.99 9.28 9.55
N GLU A 96 -2.77 10.55 9.76
CA GLU A 96 -2.49 11.51 8.69
C GLU A 96 -1.11 11.24 8.07
N ARG A 97 -1.04 11.16 6.75
CA ARG A 97 0.20 11.01 5.99
C ARG A 97 0.32 12.10 4.95
N SER A 98 1.50 12.69 4.87
CA SER A 98 1.84 13.70 3.88
C SER A 98 3.00 13.20 3.01
N VAL A 99 2.81 13.23 1.70
CA VAL A 99 3.81 12.85 0.70
C VAL A 99 4.25 14.11 -0.05
N ASP A 100 5.55 14.32 -0.14
CA ASP A 100 6.12 15.44 -0.92
C ASP A 100 6.17 15.06 -2.41
N LEU A 101 5.36 15.78 -3.21
CA LEU A 101 5.27 15.55 -4.65
C LEU A 101 6.53 15.98 -5.43
N ASN A 102 7.38 16.83 -4.82
CA ASN A 102 8.66 17.23 -5.43
C ASN A 102 9.77 16.19 -5.21
N ARG A 103 9.59 15.28 -4.23
CA ARG A 103 10.59 14.27 -3.85
C ARG A 103 10.05 12.84 -3.99
N ILE A 104 9.22 12.61 -4.99
CA ILE A 104 8.72 11.26 -5.29
C ILE A 104 9.88 10.37 -5.71
N THR A 105 10.00 9.20 -5.08
CA THR A 105 11.00 8.18 -5.45
C THR A 105 10.39 7.05 -6.27
N THR A 106 9.17 6.61 -5.91
CA THR A 106 8.55 5.46 -6.57
C THR A 106 7.04 5.65 -6.69
N VAL A 107 6.49 5.30 -7.85
CA VAL A 107 5.04 5.20 -8.08
C VAL A 107 4.73 3.83 -8.66
N ARG A 108 3.88 3.07 -7.99
CA ARG A 108 3.45 1.72 -8.41
C ARG A 108 1.93 1.64 -8.43
N LEU A 109 1.40 0.85 -9.35
CA LEU A 109 0.00 0.50 -9.38
C LEU A 109 -0.20 -0.76 -8.54
N LEU A 110 -1.10 -0.69 -7.57
CA LEU A 110 -1.63 -1.85 -6.86
C LEU A 110 -3.03 -2.13 -7.39
N THR A 111 -3.27 -3.35 -7.84
CA THR A 111 -4.58 -3.80 -8.26
C THR A 111 -5.08 -4.82 -7.26
N THR A 112 -6.23 -4.56 -6.66
CA THR A 112 -6.94 -5.46 -5.77
C THR A 112 -8.26 -5.88 -6.43
N PHE A 113 -8.70 -7.10 -6.17
CA PHE A 113 -9.95 -7.63 -6.70
C PHE A 113 -10.94 -7.77 -5.55
N SER A 114 -12.14 -7.24 -5.73
CA SER A 114 -13.24 -7.37 -4.79
C SER A 114 -14.54 -7.60 -5.55
N TYR A 115 -15.62 -7.91 -4.83
CA TYR A 115 -16.95 -8.14 -5.42
C TYR A 115 -17.31 -7.01 -6.37
N GLY A 116 -17.38 -7.32 -7.66
CA GLY A 116 -17.80 -6.39 -8.72
C GLY A 116 -16.69 -5.75 -9.54
N GLY A 117 -15.37 -5.97 -9.25
CA GLY A 117 -14.34 -5.42 -10.13
C GLY A 117 -12.91 -5.36 -9.60
N ALA A 118 -12.04 -4.83 -10.45
CA ALA A 118 -10.65 -4.56 -10.12
C ALA A 118 -10.50 -3.14 -9.59
N TYR A 119 -10.14 -2.99 -8.33
CA TYR A 119 -9.82 -1.70 -7.71
C TYR A 119 -8.35 -1.37 -7.93
N ARG A 120 -8.08 -0.14 -8.35
CA ARG A 120 -6.74 0.33 -8.71
C ARG A 120 -6.33 1.46 -7.80
N THR A 121 -5.26 1.25 -7.05
CA THR A 121 -4.69 2.23 -6.14
C THR A 121 -3.28 2.56 -6.57
N LEU A 122 -2.95 3.84 -6.77
CA LEU A 122 -1.57 4.26 -7.01
C LEU A 122 -0.84 4.45 -5.68
N VAL A 123 0.12 3.59 -5.41
CA VAL A 123 0.99 3.70 -4.24
C VAL A 123 2.18 4.58 -4.58
N VAL A 124 2.21 5.76 -3.99
CA VAL A 124 3.30 6.74 -4.10
C VAL A 124 4.21 6.61 -2.89
N ARG A 125 5.51 6.66 -3.11
CA ARG A 125 6.52 6.72 -2.07
C ARG A 125 7.43 7.92 -2.31
N ASP A 126 7.68 8.70 -1.26
CA ASP A 126 8.63 9.80 -1.27
C ASP A 126 10.03 9.42 -0.80
N ALA A 127 10.95 10.38 -0.80
CA ALA A 127 12.33 10.20 -0.34
C ALA A 127 12.42 9.90 1.18
N HIS A 128 11.42 10.30 1.97
CA HIS A 128 11.34 10.02 3.41
C HIS A 128 10.77 8.62 3.72
N GLY A 129 10.41 7.86 2.68
CA GLY A 129 9.85 6.51 2.82
C GLY A 129 8.36 6.47 3.14
N VAL A 130 7.68 7.61 3.16
CA VAL A 130 6.22 7.68 3.36
C VAL A 130 5.53 7.06 2.16
N ARG A 131 4.55 6.20 2.43
CA ARG A 131 3.73 5.55 1.40
C ARG A 131 2.28 6.02 1.54
N LEU A 132 1.70 6.38 0.41
CA LEU A 132 0.30 6.79 0.32
C LEU A 132 -0.34 6.15 -0.90
N GLY A 133 -1.49 5.49 -0.69
CA GLY A 133 -2.32 4.95 -1.75
C GLY A 133 -3.30 6.01 -2.23
N ILE A 134 -3.29 6.31 -3.50
CA ILE A 134 -4.11 7.35 -4.13
C ILE A 134 -5.19 6.68 -4.97
N THR A 135 -6.44 7.00 -4.70
CA THR A 135 -7.62 6.49 -5.41
C THR A 135 -8.48 7.60 -6.01
N THR A 136 -8.44 8.82 -5.43
CA THR A 136 -9.29 9.92 -5.89
C THR A 136 -8.78 10.58 -7.16
N GLU A 137 -9.71 10.90 -8.07
CA GLU A 137 -9.46 11.58 -9.35
C GLU A 137 -8.66 12.90 -9.18
N ARG A 138 -8.94 13.67 -8.12
CA ARG A 138 -8.25 14.94 -7.87
C ARG A 138 -6.77 14.74 -7.57
N SER A 139 -6.47 13.71 -6.79
CA SER A 139 -5.09 13.36 -6.42
C SER A 139 -4.35 12.74 -7.58
N LEU A 140 -5.03 11.91 -8.39
CA LEU A 140 -4.49 11.36 -9.62
C LEU A 140 -4.07 12.46 -10.60
N ARG A 141 -4.91 13.47 -10.80
CA ARG A 141 -4.58 14.63 -11.65
C ARG A 141 -3.39 15.42 -11.14
N LYS A 142 -3.25 15.61 -9.81
CA LYS A 142 -2.10 16.28 -9.23
C LYS A 142 -0.83 15.46 -9.36
N LEU A 143 -0.91 14.17 -9.06
CA LEU A 143 0.22 13.25 -9.21
C LEU A 143 0.70 13.22 -10.66
N ARG A 144 -0.22 13.15 -11.62
CA ARG A 144 0.11 13.23 -13.06
C ARG A 144 0.90 14.49 -13.39
N ARG A 145 0.41 15.67 -12.99
CA ARG A 145 1.11 16.95 -13.24
C ARG A 145 2.48 16.99 -12.56
N ALA A 146 2.59 16.43 -11.34
CA ALA A 146 3.88 16.35 -10.65
C ALA A 146 4.89 15.48 -11.40
N ILE A 147 4.46 14.33 -11.92
CA ILE A 147 5.31 13.42 -12.71
C ILE A 147 5.70 14.09 -14.04
N GLU A 148 4.75 14.71 -14.75
CA GLU A 148 5.03 15.44 -16.00
C GLU A 148 6.07 16.55 -15.77
N LYS A 149 5.94 17.31 -14.67
CA LYS A 149 6.92 18.35 -14.29
C LYS A 149 8.30 17.76 -13.97
N VAL A 150 8.35 16.65 -13.26
CA VAL A 150 9.63 15.99 -12.92
C VAL A 150 10.25 15.36 -14.16
N ASP A 151 9.48 14.74 -15.04
CA ASP A 151 9.97 14.21 -16.32
C ASP A 151 10.53 15.35 -17.23
N ALA A 152 9.89 16.52 -17.25
CA ALA A 152 10.40 17.71 -17.93
C ALA A 152 11.70 18.25 -17.31
N ASN A 153 11.82 18.22 -15.96
CA ASN A 153 13.02 18.66 -15.25
C ASN A 153 14.16 17.63 -15.32
N ALA A 154 13.86 16.38 -15.60
CA ALA A 154 14.88 15.34 -15.77
C ALA A 154 15.80 15.58 -16.98
N ALA A 155 15.35 16.36 -17.97
CA ALA A 155 16.19 16.88 -19.04
C ALA A 155 17.29 17.83 -18.51
N ARG A 156 17.16 18.34 -17.28
CA ARG A 156 18.10 19.23 -16.58
C ARG A 156 18.96 18.50 -15.54
N GLY A 157 19.03 17.15 -15.58
CA GLY A 157 19.88 16.36 -14.66
C GLY A 157 19.24 15.99 -13.31
N VAL A 158 17.96 16.28 -13.10
CA VAL A 158 17.26 15.89 -11.85
C VAL A 158 16.95 14.40 -11.86
N PRO A 159 17.15 13.65 -10.75
CA PRO A 159 16.85 12.22 -10.67
C PRO A 159 15.38 11.92 -10.98
N ARG A 160 15.15 10.96 -11.88
CA ARG A 160 13.80 10.52 -12.24
C ARG A 160 13.20 9.59 -11.20
N PRO A 161 11.92 9.77 -10.83
CA PRO A 161 11.21 8.79 -10.00
C PRO A 161 11.02 7.47 -10.77
N ARG A 162 11.06 6.36 -10.04
CA ARG A 162 10.75 5.04 -10.62
C ARG A 162 9.23 4.87 -10.73
N VAL A 163 8.68 5.18 -11.90
CA VAL A 163 7.24 5.01 -12.17
C VAL A 163 7.04 3.72 -12.96
N SER A 164 6.23 2.78 -12.42
CA SER A 164 5.95 1.52 -13.12
C SER A 164 5.18 1.76 -14.42
N ARG A 165 5.35 0.87 -15.42
CA ARG A 165 4.65 0.97 -16.71
C ARG A 165 3.13 0.99 -16.54
N ALA A 166 2.60 0.16 -15.63
CA ALA A 166 1.18 0.12 -15.29
C ALA A 166 0.69 1.43 -14.64
N ALA A 167 1.50 2.05 -13.75
CA ALA A 167 1.18 3.33 -13.16
C ALA A 167 1.15 4.46 -14.20
N ARG A 168 2.11 4.48 -15.13
CA ARG A 168 2.11 5.44 -16.25
C ARG A 168 0.89 5.26 -17.14
N ALA A 169 0.52 4.02 -17.47
CA ALA A 169 -0.68 3.74 -18.26
C ALA A 169 -1.97 4.16 -17.51
N HIS A 170 -2.06 3.94 -16.22
CA HIS A 170 -3.20 4.35 -15.41
C HIS A 170 -3.33 5.88 -15.29
N LEU A 171 -2.20 6.59 -15.27
CA LEU A 171 -2.17 8.06 -15.31
C LEU A 171 -2.40 8.66 -16.70
N GLY A 172 -2.55 7.84 -17.73
CA GLY A 172 -2.68 8.29 -19.13
C GLY A 172 -1.37 8.83 -19.72
N LEU A 173 -0.21 8.48 -19.13
CA LEU A 173 1.13 8.89 -19.59
C LEU A 173 1.80 7.83 -20.51
N ALA A 174 1.15 6.69 -20.70
CA ALA A 174 1.63 5.58 -21.54
C ALA A 174 0.44 4.79 -22.10
N PRO A 175 0.64 4.02 -23.21
CA PRO A 175 -0.43 3.19 -23.78
C PRO A 175 -0.95 2.14 -22.79
N GLY A 176 -2.25 1.86 -22.86
CA GLY A 176 -2.99 1.02 -21.90
C GLY A 176 -2.57 -0.46 -21.83
N ARG A 177 -1.78 -0.97 -22.81
CA ARG A 177 -1.30 -2.37 -22.82
C ARG A 177 -0.62 -2.79 -21.51
N GLY A 178 0.17 -1.89 -20.89
CA GLY A 178 0.83 -2.14 -19.62
C GLY A 178 -0.14 -2.35 -18.44
N LEU A 179 -1.32 -1.74 -18.51
CA LEU A 179 -2.37 -1.87 -17.50
C LEU A 179 -3.05 -3.24 -17.59
N VAL A 180 -3.36 -3.71 -18.80
CA VAL A 180 -3.99 -5.02 -19.02
C VAL A 180 -3.07 -6.14 -18.53
N VAL A 181 -1.80 -6.12 -18.97
CA VAL A 181 -0.80 -7.12 -18.55
C VAL A 181 -0.65 -7.12 -17.04
N HIS A 182 -0.58 -5.95 -16.40
CA HIS A 182 -0.48 -5.85 -14.95
C HIS A 182 -1.71 -6.43 -14.24
N THR A 183 -2.92 -6.15 -14.74
CA THR A 183 -4.18 -6.65 -14.15
C THR A 183 -4.25 -8.18 -14.24
N VAL A 184 -3.92 -8.76 -15.42
CA VAL A 184 -3.88 -10.22 -15.61
C VAL A 184 -2.83 -10.86 -14.71
N LEU A 185 -1.63 -10.29 -14.65
CA LEU A 185 -0.55 -10.82 -13.80
C LEU A 185 -0.92 -10.76 -12.32
N ALA A 186 -1.53 -9.66 -11.87
CA ALA A 186 -1.99 -9.50 -10.49
C ALA A 186 -3.08 -10.53 -10.14
N PHE A 187 -4.02 -10.79 -11.07
CA PHE A 187 -5.06 -11.81 -10.91
C PHE A 187 -4.45 -13.21 -10.80
N LEU A 188 -3.56 -13.58 -11.73
CA LEU A 188 -2.89 -14.89 -11.71
C LEU A 188 -2.10 -15.08 -10.41
N LEU A 189 -1.33 -14.08 -10.01
CA LEU A 189 -0.52 -14.12 -8.79
C LEU A 189 -1.40 -14.29 -7.54
N LEU A 190 -2.51 -13.58 -7.45
CA LEU A 190 -3.45 -13.68 -6.34
C LEU A 190 -4.11 -15.08 -6.31
N THR A 191 -4.54 -15.59 -7.48
CA THR A 191 -5.18 -16.90 -7.60
C THR A 191 -4.21 -18.01 -7.21
N VAL A 192 -3.00 -18.01 -7.76
CA VAL A 192 -1.99 -19.03 -7.45
C VAL A 192 -1.58 -18.97 -5.99
N SER A 193 -1.30 -17.79 -5.45
CA SER A 193 -0.92 -17.64 -4.03
C SER A 193 -2.05 -18.06 -3.10
N GLY A 194 -3.29 -17.69 -3.41
CA GLY A 194 -4.47 -18.07 -2.65
C GLY A 194 -4.70 -19.58 -2.68
N SER A 195 -4.58 -20.21 -3.87
CA SER A 195 -4.73 -21.66 -4.02
C SER A 195 -3.64 -22.42 -3.25
N LEU A 196 -2.39 -21.99 -3.34
CA LEU A 196 -1.29 -22.59 -2.59
C LEU A 196 -1.49 -22.48 -1.08
N TYR A 197 -1.96 -21.33 -0.60
CA TYR A 197 -2.26 -21.11 0.81
C TYR A 197 -3.38 -22.05 1.27
N VAL A 198 -4.49 -22.13 0.54
CA VAL A 198 -5.62 -23.02 0.86
C VAL A 198 -5.17 -24.48 0.89
N VAL A 199 -4.41 -24.94 -0.12
CA VAL A 199 -3.87 -26.31 -0.16
C VAL A 199 -2.95 -26.57 1.03
N ALA A 200 -2.08 -25.62 1.38
CA ALA A 200 -1.22 -25.76 2.56
C ALA A 200 -2.02 -25.92 3.86
N VAL A 201 -3.04 -25.06 4.06
CA VAL A 201 -3.91 -25.11 5.25
C VAL A 201 -4.72 -26.43 5.31
N LEU A 202 -5.26 -26.88 4.16
CA LEU A 202 -6.00 -28.14 4.11
C LEU A 202 -5.10 -29.36 4.40
N ARG A 203 -3.87 -29.37 3.90
CA ARG A 203 -2.91 -30.44 4.24
C ARG A 203 -2.53 -30.46 5.71
N LEU A 204 -2.42 -29.30 6.36
CA LEU A 204 -2.15 -29.20 7.77
C LEU A 204 -3.33 -29.69 8.64
N GLY A 205 -4.58 -29.48 8.18
CA GLY A 205 -5.77 -29.87 8.91
C GLY A 205 -6.25 -31.30 8.65
N GLY A 206 -5.69 -31.98 7.62
CA GLY A 206 -6.06 -33.34 7.22
C GLY A 206 -5.03 -34.43 7.60
N GLN A 207 -4.00 -34.08 8.39
CA GLN A 207 -3.00 -35.01 8.94
C GLN A 207 -3.21 -35.20 10.45
#